data_87d20aa58f5b10bbef5a25b9651abbd8
#
_entry.id   87d20aa58f5b10bbef5a25b9651abbd8
#
_cell.length_a   1.000
_cell.length_b   1.000
_cell.length_c   1.000
_cell.angle_alpha   90.00
_cell.angle_beta   90.00
_cell.angle_gamma   90.00
#
_symmetry.space_group_name_H-M   'P 1'
#
loop_
_entity.id
_entity.type
_entity.pdbx_description
1 polymer ?
#
loop_
_entity_poly.entity_id
_entity_poly.type
_entity_poly.pdbx_seq_one_letter_code
_entity_poly.pdbx_strand_id
1 'polypeptide(L)'
;MAVQEPNKKPYEFCDTHKWTKRSIFWELPYWKDLLIRHNIDVMHTEKNVFDNIFNTVMDFKGKTKDGLASRKDMTIWCDRPELSVDLEYQGNTISKAVYQVTEAQKESILQWLVSLKFPDGYCSNLSRCVDMNKLTTTLSMKTHDAHVIMQRLLPIARKEMLPEHVWSCITEINLLFQSICSSVLDATSFRRLEESVPMLMCHLEKIMPPSFFNGMEHLVIHLPYETLNGGSVFYRWMYRFERFLGELKKKVTNKAHVETSICQVYLQQEISTFSSFCFEREVITRRKRSARNDDIGEDLYKNVVSIFNYPGRGKGVATN
;
A
#
# COMPACT_ATOMS: atom_id res chain seq x y z
N MET A 1 -25.57 -36.14 15.03
CA MET A 1 -24.60 -35.04 15.22
C MET A 1 -23.94 -35.23 16.54
N ALA A 2 -22.70 -35.66 16.58
CA ALA A 2 -21.95 -35.81 17.80
C ALA A 2 -21.61 -34.44 18.36
N VAL A 3 -22.10 -34.16 19.57
CA VAL A 3 -21.75 -32.97 20.35
C VAL A 3 -20.27 -33.12 20.68
N GLN A 4 -19.40 -32.35 19.99
CA GLN A 4 -17.99 -32.28 20.33
C GLN A 4 -17.86 -31.60 21.71
N GLU A 5 -17.27 -32.30 22.66
CA GLU A 5 -16.90 -31.73 23.96
C GLU A 5 -16.03 -30.49 23.74
N PRO A 6 -16.32 -29.35 24.38
CA PRO A 6 -15.71 -28.05 24.09
C PRO A 6 -14.20 -27.96 24.31
N ASN A 7 -13.56 -28.98 24.86
CA ASN A 7 -12.13 -28.98 25.22
C ASN A 7 -11.27 -30.04 24.53
N LYS A 8 -11.82 -30.87 23.65
CA LYS A 8 -10.99 -31.82 22.90
C LYS A 8 -10.43 -31.14 21.64
N LYS A 9 -9.11 -31.00 21.59
CA LYS A 9 -8.39 -30.59 20.40
C LYS A 9 -8.69 -31.59 19.28
N PRO A 10 -9.06 -31.09 18.05
CA PRO A 10 -9.18 -32.01 16.93
C PRO A 10 -7.86 -32.76 16.73
N TYR A 11 -7.95 -34.07 16.52
CA TYR A 11 -6.80 -34.91 16.24
C TYR A 11 -5.98 -34.29 15.08
N GLU A 12 -4.65 -34.17 15.25
CA GLU A 12 -3.69 -33.61 14.28
C GLU A 12 -3.71 -32.07 14.09
N PHE A 13 -4.75 -31.35 14.49
CA PHE A 13 -4.83 -29.93 14.25
C PHE A 13 -3.67 -29.12 14.91
N CYS A 14 -3.32 -29.48 16.15
CA CYS A 14 -2.22 -28.82 16.87
C CYS A 14 -0.84 -29.23 16.40
N ASP A 15 -0.69 -30.45 15.93
CA ASP A 15 0.61 -31.00 15.53
C ASP A 15 1.00 -30.50 14.15
N THR A 16 0.05 -30.43 13.22
CA THR A 16 0.29 -29.96 11.86
C THR A 16 0.34 -28.44 11.75
N HIS A 17 -0.62 -27.73 12.35
CA HIS A 17 -0.78 -26.28 12.17
C HIS A 17 -0.27 -25.44 13.33
N LYS A 18 0.18 -26.06 14.44
CA LYS A 18 0.66 -25.37 15.65
C LYS A 18 -0.36 -24.43 16.31
N TRP A 19 -1.64 -24.53 15.96
CA TRP A 19 -2.69 -23.70 16.52
C TRP A 19 -3.14 -24.29 17.86
N THR A 20 -2.93 -23.54 18.92
CA THR A 20 -3.18 -24.00 20.29
C THR A 20 -4.46 -23.43 20.90
N LYS A 21 -5.04 -22.40 20.27
CA LYS A 21 -6.23 -21.71 20.79
C LYS A 21 -7.27 -21.54 19.70
N ARG A 22 -8.53 -21.70 20.07
CA ARG A 22 -9.68 -21.35 19.23
C ARG A 22 -10.09 -19.90 19.54
N SER A 23 -10.39 -19.10 18.51
CA SER A 23 -10.90 -17.76 18.69
C SER A 23 -12.30 -17.79 19.33
N ILE A 24 -12.56 -16.85 20.24
CA ILE A 24 -13.87 -16.64 20.87
C ILE A 24 -14.99 -16.39 19.85
N PHE A 25 -14.67 -15.85 18.68
CA PHE A 25 -15.65 -15.62 17.61
C PHE A 25 -16.36 -16.91 17.15
N TRP A 26 -15.73 -18.07 17.33
CA TRP A 26 -16.35 -19.36 17.01
C TRP A 26 -17.49 -19.76 17.97
N GLU A 27 -17.68 -19.05 19.05
CA GLU A 27 -18.83 -19.19 19.95
C GLU A 27 -20.07 -18.47 19.40
N LEU A 28 -19.91 -17.55 18.43
CA LEU A 28 -21.01 -16.88 17.77
C LEU A 28 -21.72 -17.81 16.80
N PRO A 29 -23.04 -18.00 16.90
CA PRO A 29 -23.79 -18.98 16.09
C PRO A 29 -23.65 -18.76 14.58
N TYR A 30 -23.54 -17.50 14.16
CA TYR A 30 -23.48 -17.10 12.74
C TYR A 30 -22.05 -17.03 12.18
N TRP A 31 -21.00 -17.15 13.02
CA TRP A 31 -19.62 -16.94 12.58
C TRP A 31 -19.18 -17.91 11.49
N LYS A 32 -19.61 -19.17 11.58
CA LYS A 32 -19.29 -20.21 10.60
C LYS A 32 -19.90 -19.93 9.21
N ASP A 33 -21.04 -19.20 9.17
CA ASP A 33 -21.82 -18.96 7.95
C ASP A 33 -21.42 -17.65 7.27
N LEU A 34 -20.52 -16.85 7.87
CA LEU A 34 -20.01 -15.64 7.26
C LEU A 34 -19.13 -15.98 6.04
N LEU A 35 -19.42 -15.40 4.89
CA LEU A 35 -18.62 -15.51 3.67
C LEU A 35 -17.25 -14.86 3.86
N ILE A 36 -17.20 -13.72 4.54
CA ILE A 36 -15.99 -13.02 4.91
C ILE A 36 -15.94 -12.90 6.44
N ARG A 37 -14.97 -13.56 7.07
CA ARG A 37 -14.77 -13.50 8.53
C ARG A 37 -13.81 -12.38 8.93
N HIS A 38 -12.96 -11.99 8.02
CA HIS A 38 -12.06 -10.82 8.12
C HIS A 38 -11.85 -10.28 6.71
N ASN A 39 -11.63 -8.99 6.59
CA ASN A 39 -11.30 -8.38 5.31
C ASN A 39 -9.80 -8.46 5.06
N ILE A 40 -9.41 -8.77 3.82
CA ILE A 40 -8.03 -8.62 3.38
C ILE A 40 -7.70 -7.13 3.45
N ASP A 41 -6.54 -6.81 4.02
CA ASP A 41 -6.03 -5.45 4.04
C ASP A 41 -5.49 -5.08 2.65
N VAL A 42 -6.38 -4.52 1.83
CA VAL A 42 -6.05 -4.14 0.46
C VAL A 42 -4.97 -3.06 0.42
N MET A 43 -4.92 -2.18 1.40
CA MET A 43 -3.91 -1.14 1.49
C MET A 43 -2.50 -1.72 1.61
N HIS A 44 -2.30 -2.70 2.49
CA HIS A 44 -1.01 -3.38 2.63
C HIS A 44 -0.72 -4.30 1.45
N THR A 45 -1.72 -4.99 0.92
CA THR A 45 -1.57 -5.84 -0.26
C THR A 45 -1.12 -4.99 -1.46
N GLU A 46 -1.82 -3.89 -1.76
CA GLU A 46 -1.45 -2.97 -2.84
C GLU A 46 -0.03 -2.42 -2.67
N LYS A 47 0.32 -1.99 -1.45
CA LYS A 47 1.65 -1.46 -1.15
C LYS A 47 2.75 -2.49 -1.38
N ASN A 48 2.56 -3.72 -0.95
CA ASN A 48 3.55 -4.78 -1.13
C ASN A 48 3.69 -5.19 -2.61
N VAL A 49 2.57 -5.33 -3.32
CA VAL A 49 2.58 -5.61 -4.77
C VAL A 49 3.26 -4.47 -5.53
N PHE A 50 2.94 -3.22 -5.19
CA PHE A 50 3.63 -2.05 -5.75
C PHE A 50 5.13 -2.09 -5.49
N ASP A 51 5.55 -2.31 -4.25
CA ASP A 51 6.98 -2.35 -3.90
C ASP A 51 7.70 -3.47 -4.66
N ASN A 52 7.10 -4.64 -4.78
CA ASN A 52 7.68 -5.75 -5.50
C ASN A 52 7.81 -5.45 -7.00
N ILE A 53 6.77 -4.90 -7.64
CA ILE A 53 6.82 -4.49 -9.04
C ILE A 53 7.84 -3.37 -9.22
N PHE A 54 7.72 -2.29 -8.46
CA PHE A 54 8.52 -1.09 -8.63
C PHE A 54 9.99 -1.35 -8.40
N ASN A 55 10.34 -2.00 -7.28
CA ASN A 55 11.74 -2.28 -6.93
C ASN A 55 12.39 -3.28 -7.90
N THR A 56 11.63 -4.26 -8.40
CA THR A 56 12.16 -5.27 -9.32
C THR A 56 12.36 -4.71 -10.73
N VAL A 57 11.40 -3.93 -11.22
CA VAL A 57 11.51 -3.30 -12.54
C VAL A 57 12.58 -2.20 -12.55
N MET A 58 12.69 -1.43 -11.48
CA MET A 58 13.74 -0.41 -11.32
C MET A 58 15.11 -0.99 -10.93
N ASP A 59 15.17 -2.28 -10.65
CA ASP A 59 16.38 -2.97 -10.21
C ASP A 59 17.11 -2.24 -9.06
N PHE A 60 16.37 -1.93 -7.99
CA PHE A 60 16.97 -1.29 -6.82
C PHE A 60 17.72 -2.29 -5.97
N LYS A 61 19.02 -2.12 -5.85
CA LYS A 61 19.92 -2.99 -5.07
C LYS A 61 19.39 -3.17 -3.64
N GLY A 62 19.28 -4.42 -3.20
CA GLY A 62 18.80 -4.79 -1.87
C GLY A 62 17.27 -4.70 -1.69
N LYS A 63 16.53 -4.29 -2.73
CA LYS A 63 15.04 -4.24 -2.71
C LYS A 63 14.42 -5.05 -3.84
N THR A 64 15.16 -5.26 -4.93
CA THR A 64 14.70 -6.08 -6.06
C THR A 64 14.46 -7.52 -5.62
N LYS A 65 13.49 -8.17 -6.24
CA LYS A 65 13.23 -9.60 -6.11
C LYS A 65 14.06 -10.43 -7.09
N ASP A 66 14.79 -9.78 -7.98
CA ASP A 66 15.65 -10.41 -8.97
C ASP A 66 17.11 -10.34 -8.51
N GLY A 67 17.48 -11.24 -7.62
CA GLY A 67 18.85 -11.39 -7.12
C GLY A 67 19.50 -12.70 -7.56
N LEU A 68 20.79 -12.85 -7.27
CA LEU A 68 21.54 -14.05 -7.64
C LEU A 68 20.89 -15.35 -7.12
N ALA A 69 20.39 -15.35 -5.88
CA ALA A 69 19.69 -16.52 -5.33
C ALA A 69 18.45 -16.87 -6.16
N SER A 70 17.64 -15.88 -6.49
CA SER A 70 16.46 -16.06 -7.34
C SER A 70 16.81 -16.60 -8.73
N ARG A 71 17.92 -16.14 -9.31
CA ARG A 71 18.40 -16.63 -10.61
C ARG A 71 18.90 -18.08 -10.54
N LYS A 72 19.52 -18.48 -9.45
CA LYS A 72 19.89 -19.89 -9.19
C LYS A 72 18.65 -20.77 -9.05
N ASP A 73 17.63 -20.30 -8.33
CA ASP A 73 16.35 -21.00 -8.24
C ASP A 73 15.68 -21.15 -9.62
N MET A 74 15.72 -20.09 -10.44
CA MET A 74 15.23 -20.18 -11.83
C MET A 74 15.97 -21.21 -12.67
N THR A 75 17.28 -21.35 -12.50
CA THR A 75 18.08 -22.36 -13.20
C THR A 75 17.66 -23.79 -12.83
N ILE A 76 17.21 -23.99 -11.59
CA ILE A 76 16.82 -25.31 -11.09
C ILE A 76 15.35 -25.64 -11.44
N TRP A 77 14.46 -24.66 -11.31
CA TRP A 77 13.00 -24.90 -11.30
C TRP A 77 12.26 -24.36 -12.52
N CYS A 78 12.90 -23.50 -13.34
CA CYS A 78 12.26 -22.83 -14.45
C CYS A 78 13.03 -23.06 -15.75
N ASP A 79 12.33 -23.30 -16.85
CA ASP A 79 12.90 -23.36 -18.19
C ASP A 79 13.01 -21.95 -18.80
N ARG A 80 13.97 -21.16 -18.26
CA ARG A 80 14.21 -19.78 -18.69
C ARG A 80 15.72 -19.53 -18.88
N PRO A 81 16.30 -20.07 -19.97
CA PRO A 81 17.74 -20.04 -20.20
C PRO A 81 18.32 -18.62 -20.27
N GLU A 82 17.53 -17.64 -20.72
CA GLU A 82 17.95 -16.23 -20.82
C GLU A 82 18.20 -15.56 -19.45
N LEU A 83 17.68 -16.15 -18.38
CA LEU A 83 17.83 -15.67 -17.01
C LEU A 83 18.63 -16.62 -16.13
N SER A 84 19.03 -17.77 -16.66
CA SER A 84 19.81 -18.78 -15.92
C SER A 84 21.19 -18.25 -15.58
N VAL A 85 21.74 -18.74 -14.49
CA VAL A 85 23.12 -18.48 -14.04
C VAL A 85 23.74 -19.79 -13.60
N ASP A 86 25.05 -19.86 -13.71
CA ASP A 86 25.80 -21.01 -13.15
C ASP A 86 25.53 -21.12 -11.64
N LEU A 87 25.22 -22.31 -11.16
CA LEU A 87 24.94 -22.57 -9.75
C LEU A 87 26.13 -22.27 -8.84
N GLU A 88 27.34 -22.43 -9.36
CA GLU A 88 28.58 -22.11 -8.65
C GLU A 88 28.97 -20.62 -8.77
N TYR A 89 28.29 -19.85 -9.61
CA TYR A 89 28.57 -18.43 -9.76
C TYR A 89 28.43 -17.67 -8.45
N GLN A 90 29.49 -16.96 -8.07
CA GLN A 90 29.55 -16.15 -6.85
C GLN A 90 29.72 -14.64 -7.14
N GLY A 91 29.67 -14.25 -8.40
CA GLY A 91 29.79 -12.85 -8.81
C GLY A 91 28.54 -12.03 -8.41
N ASN A 92 28.71 -10.73 -8.45
CA ASN A 92 27.62 -9.78 -8.11
C ASN A 92 26.87 -9.24 -9.34
N THR A 93 27.28 -9.63 -10.54
CA THR A 93 26.70 -9.14 -11.79
C THR A 93 25.90 -10.25 -12.47
N ILE A 94 24.63 -10.03 -12.67
CA ILE A 94 23.72 -10.92 -13.38
C ILE A 94 23.22 -10.24 -14.65
N SER A 95 22.84 -11.04 -15.65
CA SER A 95 22.26 -10.54 -16.89
C SER A 95 20.99 -9.76 -16.63
N LYS A 96 20.79 -8.66 -17.37
CA LYS A 96 19.58 -7.84 -17.25
C LYS A 96 18.38 -8.60 -17.77
N ALA A 97 17.29 -8.54 -17.00
CA ALA A 97 16.02 -9.14 -17.39
C ALA A 97 15.20 -8.20 -18.30
N VAL A 98 14.32 -8.79 -19.09
CA VAL A 98 13.41 -8.08 -20.00
C VAL A 98 12.47 -7.11 -19.27
N TYR A 99 12.14 -7.38 -18.01
CA TYR A 99 11.30 -6.54 -17.16
C TYR A 99 12.04 -5.43 -16.43
N GLN A 100 13.36 -5.33 -16.56
CA GLN A 100 14.14 -4.28 -15.90
C GLN A 100 14.41 -3.11 -16.84
N VAL A 101 14.30 -1.88 -16.33
CA VAL A 101 14.65 -0.66 -17.07
C VAL A 101 16.17 -0.44 -17.10
N THR A 102 16.68 0.23 -18.12
CA THR A 102 18.10 0.64 -18.19
C THR A 102 18.42 1.70 -17.14
N GLU A 103 19.70 1.92 -16.82
CA GLU A 103 20.11 2.98 -15.90
C GLU A 103 19.65 4.37 -16.40
N ALA A 104 19.75 4.65 -17.69
CA ALA A 104 19.25 5.91 -18.27
C ALA A 104 17.72 6.06 -18.14
N GLN A 105 16.97 4.97 -18.36
CA GLN A 105 15.52 4.97 -18.16
C GLN A 105 15.16 5.12 -16.68
N LYS A 106 15.91 4.48 -15.77
CA LYS A 106 15.77 4.61 -14.33
C LYS A 106 15.94 6.06 -13.90
N GLU A 107 17.03 6.68 -14.32
CA GLU A 107 17.30 8.10 -14.06
C GLU A 107 16.17 8.99 -14.56
N SER A 108 15.71 8.80 -15.79
CA SER A 108 14.61 9.55 -16.38
C SER A 108 13.30 9.40 -15.58
N ILE A 109 12.96 8.18 -15.13
CA ILE A 109 11.77 7.94 -14.29
C ILE A 109 11.91 8.64 -12.94
N LEU A 110 13.08 8.57 -12.31
CA LEU A 110 13.31 9.20 -11.01
C LEU A 110 13.29 10.73 -11.13
N GLN A 111 13.89 11.31 -12.16
CA GLN A 111 13.82 12.75 -12.45
C GLN A 111 12.37 13.19 -12.66
N TRP A 112 11.60 12.42 -13.42
CA TRP A 112 10.18 12.70 -13.62
C TRP A 112 9.41 12.66 -12.29
N LEU A 113 9.62 11.64 -11.43
CA LEU A 113 8.99 11.58 -10.11
C LEU A 113 9.34 12.78 -9.21
N VAL A 114 10.59 13.25 -9.28
CA VAL A 114 11.05 14.44 -8.55
C VAL A 114 10.36 15.71 -9.05
N SER A 115 10.09 15.80 -10.36
CA SER A 115 9.43 16.96 -10.98
C SER A 115 7.93 17.08 -10.69
N LEU A 116 7.29 15.96 -10.24
CA LEU A 116 5.85 15.95 -10.02
C LEU A 116 5.47 16.78 -8.79
N LYS A 117 4.49 17.65 -9.00
CA LYS A 117 3.86 18.45 -7.94
C LYS A 117 2.38 18.09 -7.85
N PHE A 118 1.92 17.82 -6.64
CA PHE A 118 0.54 17.47 -6.37
C PHE A 118 -0.13 18.55 -5.53
N PRO A 119 -1.46 18.72 -5.66
CA PRO A 119 -2.23 19.56 -4.76
C PRO A 119 -2.07 19.12 -3.30
N ASP A 120 -2.21 20.07 -2.39
CA ASP A 120 -2.15 19.82 -0.96
C ASP A 120 -3.18 18.77 -0.53
N GLY A 121 -2.72 17.81 0.26
CA GLY A 121 -3.56 16.73 0.76
C GLY A 121 -3.77 15.56 -0.20
N TYR A 122 -3.37 15.67 -1.48
CA TYR A 122 -3.53 14.59 -2.44
C TYR A 122 -2.41 13.53 -2.33
N CYS A 123 -1.15 13.96 -2.29
CA CYS A 123 0.01 13.09 -2.19
C CYS A 123 1.12 13.81 -1.41
N SER A 124 2.09 13.06 -0.87
CA SER A 124 3.29 13.70 -0.31
C SER A 124 4.19 14.23 -1.44
N ASN A 125 5.14 15.10 -1.07
CA ASN A 125 6.17 15.53 -1.99
C ASN A 125 7.09 14.34 -2.32
N LEU A 126 6.93 13.78 -3.53
CA LEU A 126 7.67 12.60 -3.98
C LEU A 126 9.17 12.85 -4.14
N SER A 127 9.60 14.11 -4.33
CA SER A 127 11.01 14.46 -4.43
C SER A 127 11.80 14.05 -3.17
N ARG A 128 11.14 14.05 -2.01
CA ARG A 128 11.74 13.61 -0.72
C ARG A 128 11.94 12.09 -0.62
N CYS A 129 11.25 11.35 -1.49
CA CYS A 129 11.31 9.89 -1.52
C CYS A 129 12.35 9.34 -2.49
N VAL A 130 13.02 10.21 -3.25
CA VAL A 130 13.99 9.85 -4.28
C VAL A 130 15.38 10.34 -3.89
N ASP A 131 16.38 9.45 -4.01
CA ASP A 131 17.79 9.79 -3.89
C ASP A 131 18.43 9.71 -5.29
N MET A 132 18.59 10.86 -5.94
CA MET A 132 19.15 10.95 -7.27
C MET A 132 20.63 10.58 -7.33
N ASN A 133 21.40 10.74 -6.24
CA ASN A 133 22.82 10.35 -6.21
C ASN A 133 23.00 8.83 -6.25
N LYS A 134 22.07 8.11 -5.63
CA LYS A 134 22.10 6.64 -5.56
C LYS A 134 21.15 6.00 -6.57
N LEU A 135 20.44 6.79 -7.35
CA LEU A 135 19.38 6.35 -8.27
C LEU A 135 18.44 5.33 -7.62
N THR A 136 17.91 5.66 -6.45
CA THR A 136 17.02 4.79 -5.67
C THR A 136 15.93 5.58 -4.95
N THR A 137 14.95 4.88 -4.38
CA THR A 137 13.98 5.48 -3.48
C THR A 137 14.39 5.27 -2.03
N THR A 138 14.11 6.28 -1.19
CA THR A 138 14.26 6.17 0.26
C THR A 138 13.11 5.33 0.85
N LEU A 139 13.26 4.87 2.09
CA LEU A 139 12.21 4.15 2.83
C LEU A 139 11.02 5.04 3.24
N SER A 140 11.04 6.32 2.88
CA SER A 140 10.04 7.30 3.32
C SER A 140 8.75 7.31 2.49
N MET A 141 8.66 6.53 1.40
CA MET A 141 7.45 6.45 0.60
C MET A 141 6.31 5.83 1.40
N LYS A 142 5.25 6.61 1.61
CA LYS A 142 4.09 6.17 2.39
C LYS A 142 3.19 5.26 1.56
N THR A 143 2.36 4.47 2.23
CA THR A 143 1.39 3.58 1.58
C THR A 143 0.47 4.34 0.63
N HIS A 144 -0.02 5.51 1.03
CA HIS A 144 -0.87 6.33 0.16
C HIS A 144 -0.12 6.89 -1.05
N ASP A 145 1.16 7.22 -0.93
CA ASP A 145 1.97 7.69 -2.06
C ASP A 145 2.17 6.55 -3.07
N ALA A 146 2.40 5.33 -2.58
CA ALA A 146 2.48 4.12 -3.42
C ALA A 146 1.16 3.87 -4.16
N HIS A 147 0.03 4.02 -3.49
CA HIS A 147 -1.31 3.92 -4.08
C HIS A 147 -1.50 4.92 -5.24
N VAL A 148 -1.14 6.20 -5.05
CA VAL A 148 -1.23 7.21 -6.10
C VAL A 148 -0.32 6.88 -7.28
N ILE A 149 0.93 6.48 -7.00
CA ILE A 149 1.88 6.11 -8.06
C ILE A 149 1.36 4.90 -8.84
N MET A 150 0.95 3.85 -8.15
CA MET A 150 0.50 2.62 -8.76
C MET A 150 -0.72 2.85 -9.66
N GLN A 151 -1.75 3.48 -9.14
CA GLN A 151 -3.02 3.60 -9.86
C GLN A 151 -3.05 4.71 -10.92
N ARG A 152 -2.24 5.76 -10.77
CA ARG A 152 -2.31 6.95 -11.63
C ARG A 152 -1.08 7.17 -12.47
N LEU A 153 0.10 6.93 -11.94
CA LEU A 153 1.35 7.35 -12.58
C LEU A 153 2.05 6.20 -13.31
N LEU A 154 2.05 5.02 -12.71
CA LEU A 154 2.81 3.88 -13.21
C LEU A 154 2.36 3.43 -14.62
N PRO A 155 1.06 3.39 -14.94
CA PRO A 155 0.60 3.03 -16.28
C PRO A 155 1.11 3.98 -17.36
N ILE A 156 1.28 5.26 -17.02
CA ILE A 156 1.71 6.32 -17.98
C ILE A 156 3.24 6.32 -18.13
N ALA A 157 3.94 6.21 -17.00
CA ALA A 157 5.39 6.41 -16.93
C ALA A 157 6.23 5.39 -17.71
N ARG A 158 5.68 4.23 -18.05
CA ARG A 158 6.46 3.08 -18.52
C ARG A 158 6.05 2.50 -19.86
N LYS A 159 5.04 3.07 -20.52
CA LYS A 159 4.52 2.54 -21.79
C LYS A 159 5.61 2.32 -22.86
N GLU A 160 6.58 3.24 -22.93
CA GLU A 160 7.64 3.22 -23.95
C GLU A 160 8.95 2.57 -23.46
N MET A 161 9.03 2.20 -22.18
CA MET A 161 10.28 1.75 -21.56
C MET A 161 10.37 0.24 -21.36
N LEU A 162 9.25 -0.45 -21.38
CA LEU A 162 9.15 -1.89 -21.20
C LEU A 162 8.49 -2.55 -22.41
N PRO A 163 8.82 -3.81 -22.70
CA PRO A 163 8.12 -4.59 -23.71
C PRO A 163 6.62 -4.65 -23.43
N GLU A 164 5.82 -4.68 -24.48
CA GLU A 164 4.36 -4.60 -24.40
C GLU A 164 3.75 -5.65 -23.46
N HIS A 165 4.21 -6.90 -23.52
CA HIS A 165 3.68 -7.97 -22.66
C HIS A 165 3.98 -7.75 -21.17
N VAL A 166 5.11 -7.11 -20.81
CA VAL A 166 5.45 -6.75 -19.42
C VAL A 166 4.60 -5.59 -18.97
N TRP A 167 4.55 -4.54 -19.80
CA TRP A 167 3.78 -3.34 -19.50
C TRP A 167 2.28 -3.62 -19.38
N SER A 168 1.73 -4.47 -20.26
CA SER A 168 0.32 -4.89 -20.23
C SER A 168 -0.03 -5.54 -18.89
N CYS A 169 0.73 -6.56 -18.45
CA CYS A 169 0.50 -7.21 -17.16
C CYS A 169 0.53 -6.23 -15.98
N ILE A 170 1.51 -5.33 -15.94
CA ILE A 170 1.61 -4.32 -14.88
C ILE A 170 0.41 -3.37 -14.92
N THR A 171 -0.01 -2.98 -16.11
CA THR A 171 -1.16 -2.09 -16.29
C THR A 171 -2.45 -2.76 -15.84
N GLU A 172 -2.66 -4.02 -16.17
CA GLU A 172 -3.84 -4.78 -15.75
C GLU A 172 -3.93 -4.90 -14.22
N ILE A 173 -2.80 -5.14 -13.53
CA ILE A 173 -2.74 -5.12 -12.05
C ILE A 173 -3.11 -3.73 -11.51
N ASN A 174 -2.61 -2.67 -12.12
CA ASN A 174 -2.92 -1.30 -11.70
C ASN A 174 -4.41 -0.98 -11.87
N LEU A 175 -5.00 -1.39 -12.99
CA LEU A 175 -6.45 -1.22 -13.26
C LEU A 175 -7.31 -2.06 -12.31
N LEU A 176 -6.86 -3.25 -11.93
CA LEU A 176 -7.50 -4.08 -10.92
C LEU A 176 -7.60 -3.34 -9.59
N PHE A 177 -6.47 -2.83 -9.06
CA PHE A 177 -6.47 -2.07 -7.81
C PHE A 177 -7.29 -0.78 -7.91
N GLN A 178 -7.25 -0.08 -9.05
CA GLN A 178 -8.08 1.09 -9.28
C GLN A 178 -9.58 0.74 -9.23
N SER A 179 -9.98 -0.39 -9.82
CA SER A 179 -11.35 -0.87 -9.80
C SER A 179 -11.82 -1.25 -8.41
N ILE A 180 -11.00 -2.00 -7.65
CA ILE A 180 -11.28 -2.43 -6.28
C ILE A 180 -11.45 -1.22 -5.34
N CYS A 181 -10.65 -0.19 -5.55
CA CYS A 181 -10.65 1.04 -4.74
C CYS A 181 -11.70 2.07 -5.21
N SER A 182 -12.45 1.80 -6.26
CA SER A 182 -13.52 2.68 -6.73
C SER A 182 -14.64 2.79 -5.70
N SER A 183 -15.24 3.97 -5.58
CA SER A 183 -16.41 4.20 -4.72
C SER A 183 -17.69 3.54 -5.26
N VAL A 184 -17.74 3.27 -6.55
CA VAL A 184 -18.86 2.59 -7.24
C VAL A 184 -18.36 1.29 -7.82
N LEU A 185 -19.07 0.21 -7.54
CA LEU A 185 -18.76 -1.13 -8.01
C LEU A 185 -19.84 -1.62 -8.97
N ASP A 186 -19.41 -2.22 -10.10
CA ASP A 186 -20.29 -2.98 -10.97
C ASP A 186 -20.08 -4.49 -10.74
N ALA A 187 -21.09 -5.16 -10.20
CA ALA A 187 -21.02 -6.57 -9.87
C ALA A 187 -20.71 -7.47 -11.09
N THR A 188 -21.16 -7.08 -12.29
CA THR A 188 -20.90 -7.85 -13.51
C THR A 188 -19.42 -7.77 -13.89
N SER A 189 -18.84 -6.60 -13.82
CA SER A 189 -17.41 -6.38 -14.07
C SER A 189 -16.55 -7.12 -13.05
N PHE A 190 -16.93 -7.13 -11.77
CA PHE A 190 -16.17 -7.84 -10.73
C PHE A 190 -16.22 -9.36 -10.85
N ARG A 191 -17.33 -9.95 -11.33
CA ARG A 191 -17.37 -11.38 -11.64
C ARG A 191 -16.41 -11.76 -12.77
N ARG A 192 -16.29 -10.89 -13.79
CA ARG A 192 -15.30 -11.08 -14.86
C ARG A 192 -13.86 -10.96 -14.32
N LEU A 193 -13.63 -10.03 -13.40
CA LEU A 193 -12.32 -9.90 -12.75
C LEU A 193 -11.97 -11.13 -11.91
N GLU A 194 -12.93 -11.72 -11.21
CA GLU A 194 -12.74 -12.96 -10.44
C GLU A 194 -12.24 -14.10 -11.34
N GLU A 195 -12.76 -14.19 -12.57
CA GLU A 195 -12.35 -15.19 -13.56
C GLU A 195 -11.00 -14.85 -14.21
N SER A 196 -10.71 -13.56 -14.47
CA SER A 196 -9.53 -13.14 -15.23
C SER A 196 -8.29 -12.95 -14.39
N VAL A 197 -8.41 -12.57 -13.11
CA VAL A 197 -7.25 -12.28 -12.25
C VAL A 197 -6.31 -13.48 -12.05
N PRO A 198 -6.78 -14.73 -11.90
CA PRO A 198 -5.89 -15.89 -11.87
C PRO A 198 -5.01 -16.01 -13.12
N MET A 199 -5.57 -15.74 -14.30
CA MET A 199 -4.82 -15.76 -15.57
C MET A 199 -3.79 -14.62 -15.63
N LEU A 200 -4.16 -13.43 -15.17
CA LEU A 200 -3.23 -12.31 -15.04
C LEU A 200 -2.05 -12.66 -14.15
N MET A 201 -2.28 -13.32 -13.01
CA MET A 201 -1.22 -13.77 -12.12
C MET A 201 -0.32 -14.82 -12.77
N CYS A 202 -0.89 -15.75 -13.56
CA CYS A 202 -0.11 -16.70 -14.35
C CYS A 202 0.74 -16.01 -15.45
N HIS A 203 0.22 -14.96 -16.08
CA HIS A 203 1.01 -14.17 -17.04
C HIS A 203 2.15 -13.45 -16.36
N LEU A 204 1.91 -12.89 -15.17
CA LEU A 204 2.95 -12.25 -14.38
C LEU A 204 4.03 -13.25 -13.94
N GLU A 205 3.65 -14.48 -13.59
CA GLU A 205 4.56 -15.56 -13.21
C GLU A 205 5.49 -15.95 -14.38
N LYS A 206 5.01 -15.91 -15.61
CA LYS A 206 5.84 -16.15 -16.80
C LYS A 206 6.88 -15.05 -17.01
N ILE A 207 6.69 -13.87 -16.47
CA ILE A 207 7.55 -12.69 -16.64
C ILE A 207 8.52 -12.56 -15.46
N MET A 208 8.01 -12.54 -14.24
CA MET A 208 8.74 -12.22 -13.02
C MET A 208 9.50 -13.45 -12.48
N PRO A 209 10.54 -13.24 -11.64
CA PRO A 209 11.26 -14.34 -11.02
C PRO A 209 10.40 -15.02 -9.92
N PRO A 210 10.64 -16.29 -9.57
CA PRO A 210 9.89 -17.01 -8.53
C PRO A 210 9.86 -16.30 -7.18
N SER A 211 10.95 -15.66 -6.78
CA SER A 211 11.06 -14.91 -5.53
C SER A 211 10.18 -13.65 -5.47
N PHE A 212 9.61 -13.24 -6.62
CA PHE A 212 8.63 -12.17 -6.68
C PHE A 212 7.34 -12.58 -5.99
N PHE A 213 6.94 -13.85 -6.10
CA PHE A 213 5.67 -14.36 -5.61
C PHE A 213 5.76 -14.76 -4.15
N ASN A 214 5.03 -14.05 -3.32
CA ASN A 214 4.85 -14.35 -1.91
C ASN A 214 3.35 -14.29 -1.55
N GLY A 215 3.02 -14.37 -0.26
CA GLY A 215 1.63 -14.36 0.18
C GLY A 215 0.84 -13.12 -0.24
N MET A 216 1.49 -11.98 -0.49
CA MET A 216 0.80 -10.75 -0.88
C MET A 216 0.32 -10.79 -2.33
N GLU A 217 1.14 -11.32 -3.24
CA GLU A 217 0.74 -11.55 -4.63
C GLU A 217 -0.36 -12.60 -4.73
N HIS A 218 -0.31 -13.64 -3.90
CA HIS A 218 -1.39 -14.63 -3.83
C HIS A 218 -2.72 -14.00 -3.38
N LEU A 219 -2.70 -13.07 -2.43
CA LEU A 219 -3.93 -12.41 -1.97
C LEU A 219 -4.67 -11.66 -3.09
N VAL A 220 -3.97 -11.21 -4.13
CA VAL A 220 -4.58 -10.51 -5.27
C VAL A 220 -5.68 -11.32 -5.92
N ILE A 221 -5.53 -12.66 -5.98
CA ILE A 221 -6.51 -13.58 -6.57
C ILE A 221 -7.86 -13.51 -5.82
N HIS A 222 -7.83 -13.28 -4.53
CA HIS A 222 -9.02 -13.27 -3.68
C HIS A 222 -9.74 -11.91 -3.63
N LEU A 223 -9.07 -10.83 -4.02
CA LEU A 223 -9.60 -9.47 -3.89
C LEU A 223 -10.91 -9.23 -4.64
N PRO A 224 -11.13 -9.73 -5.90
CA PRO A 224 -12.41 -9.54 -6.58
C PRO A 224 -13.57 -10.19 -5.84
N TYR A 225 -13.42 -11.45 -5.41
CA TYR A 225 -14.42 -12.17 -4.61
C TYR A 225 -14.75 -11.44 -3.31
N GLU A 226 -13.73 -11.00 -2.59
CA GLU A 226 -13.92 -10.28 -1.34
C GLU A 226 -14.60 -8.92 -1.55
N THR A 227 -14.30 -8.25 -2.66
CA THR A 227 -14.93 -6.98 -3.01
C THR A 227 -16.40 -7.15 -3.35
N LEU A 228 -16.78 -8.25 -4.01
CA LEU A 228 -18.19 -8.59 -4.28
C LEU A 228 -18.98 -8.80 -2.98
N ASN A 229 -18.37 -9.47 -1.99
CA ASN A 229 -19.05 -9.81 -0.73
C ASN A 229 -18.96 -8.70 0.32
N GLY A 230 -17.85 -7.97 0.39
CA GLY A 230 -17.56 -6.95 1.40
C GLY A 230 -17.81 -5.51 0.95
N GLY A 231 -18.12 -5.31 -0.32
CA GLY A 231 -18.29 -3.98 -0.91
C GLY A 231 -16.95 -3.26 -1.18
N SER A 232 -17.06 -2.03 -1.66
CA SER A 232 -15.91 -1.21 -2.05
C SER A 232 -14.91 -1.01 -0.90
N VAL A 233 -13.64 -1.22 -1.20
CA VAL A 233 -12.52 -0.95 -0.29
C VAL A 233 -12.49 0.51 0.14
N PHE A 234 -12.93 1.44 -0.72
CA PHE A 234 -13.01 2.87 -0.41
C PHE A 234 -13.71 3.17 0.93
N TYR A 235 -14.75 2.43 1.28
CA TYR A 235 -15.52 2.63 2.50
C TYR A 235 -14.99 1.85 3.72
N ARG A 236 -14.11 0.88 3.52
CA ARG A 236 -13.56 0.00 4.55
C ARG A 236 -12.04 0.10 4.72
N TRP A 237 -11.42 1.15 4.17
CA TRP A 237 -9.98 1.40 4.30
C TRP A 237 -9.54 1.65 5.72
N MET A 238 -8.40 1.08 6.06
CA MET A 238 -7.79 1.22 7.38
C MET A 238 -6.95 2.50 7.53
N TYR A 239 -6.70 3.27 6.47
CA TYR A 239 -5.89 4.52 6.51
C TYR A 239 -6.32 5.49 7.63
N ARG A 240 -7.62 5.64 7.87
CA ARG A 240 -8.15 6.55 8.91
C ARG A 240 -7.80 6.03 10.30
N PHE A 241 -8.00 4.73 10.51
CA PHE A 241 -7.72 4.07 11.78
C PHE A 241 -6.22 4.01 12.07
N GLU A 242 -5.39 3.68 11.09
CA GLU A 242 -3.94 3.68 11.27
C GLU A 242 -3.39 5.06 11.62
N ARG A 243 -3.89 6.11 10.95
CA ARG A 243 -3.52 7.49 11.27
C ARG A 243 -3.90 7.84 12.69
N PHE A 244 -5.13 7.51 13.10
CA PHE A 244 -5.63 7.76 14.45
C PHE A 244 -4.82 6.97 15.50
N LEU A 245 -4.62 5.67 15.28
CA LEU A 245 -3.78 4.84 16.15
C LEU A 245 -2.34 5.32 16.21
N GLY A 246 -1.79 5.79 15.09
CA GLY A 246 -0.45 6.39 15.04
C GLY A 246 -0.36 7.66 15.89
N GLU A 247 -1.40 8.48 15.93
CA GLU A 247 -1.49 9.64 16.82
C GLU A 247 -1.61 9.23 18.28
N LEU A 248 -2.42 8.21 18.58
CA LEU A 248 -2.55 7.68 19.94
C LEU A 248 -1.25 7.09 20.46
N LYS A 249 -0.55 6.29 19.65
CA LYS A 249 0.76 5.70 20.02
C LYS A 249 1.80 6.76 20.45
N LYS A 250 1.80 7.92 19.78
CA LYS A 250 2.71 9.02 20.12
C LYS A 250 2.40 9.66 21.49
N LYS A 251 1.21 9.45 22.00
CA LYS A 251 0.73 10.03 23.26
C LYS A 251 0.94 9.11 24.45
N VAL A 252 1.29 7.85 24.22
CA VAL A 252 1.57 6.88 25.28
C VAL A 252 2.88 7.27 25.96
N THR A 253 2.77 7.77 27.19
CA THR A 253 3.92 8.12 28.05
C THR A 253 4.29 6.97 28.97
N ASN A 254 3.30 6.25 29.47
CA ASN A 254 3.51 5.07 30.34
C ASN A 254 3.10 3.79 29.61
N LYS A 255 4.10 2.98 29.28
CA LYS A 255 3.88 1.70 28.59
C LYS A 255 3.30 0.60 29.48
N ALA A 256 3.35 0.76 30.80
CA ALA A 256 2.73 -0.20 31.73
C ALA A 256 1.21 0.03 31.87
N HIS A 257 0.73 1.25 31.58
CA HIS A 257 -0.67 1.65 31.65
C HIS A 257 -1.05 2.42 30.37
N VAL A 258 -1.06 1.73 29.24
CA VAL A 258 -1.26 2.29 27.91
C VAL A 258 -2.64 2.95 27.79
N GLU A 259 -3.68 2.25 28.26
CA GLU A 259 -5.08 2.71 28.21
C GLU A 259 -5.25 4.01 28.98
N THR A 260 -4.71 4.07 30.17
CA THR A 260 -4.77 5.29 31.03
C THR A 260 -4.07 6.45 30.36
N SER A 261 -2.87 6.22 29.79
CA SER A 261 -2.13 7.26 29.05
C SER A 261 -2.92 7.80 27.87
N ILE A 262 -3.57 6.92 27.10
CA ILE A 262 -4.41 7.31 25.96
C ILE A 262 -5.62 8.09 26.43
N CYS A 263 -6.35 7.61 27.43
CA CYS A 263 -7.53 8.30 27.97
C CYS A 263 -7.20 9.70 28.51
N GLN A 264 -6.14 9.82 29.29
CA GLN A 264 -5.71 11.12 29.83
C GLN A 264 -5.40 12.14 28.74
N VAL A 265 -4.64 11.75 27.73
CA VAL A 265 -4.28 12.66 26.64
C VAL A 265 -5.46 12.97 25.76
N TYR A 266 -6.35 12.01 25.54
CA TYR A 266 -7.58 12.23 24.77
C TYR A 266 -8.48 13.25 25.47
N LEU A 267 -8.76 13.07 26.76
CA LEU A 267 -9.54 14.01 27.57
C LEU A 267 -8.88 15.41 27.60
N GLN A 268 -7.56 15.48 27.78
CA GLN A 268 -6.85 16.75 27.77
C GLN A 268 -6.99 17.46 26.42
N GLN A 269 -6.95 16.74 25.31
CA GLN A 269 -7.16 17.30 23.98
C GLN A 269 -8.60 17.79 23.76
N GLU A 270 -9.60 17.02 24.20
CA GLU A 270 -10.99 17.45 24.12
C GLU A 270 -11.19 18.73 24.93
N ILE A 271 -10.76 18.75 26.20
CA ILE A 271 -10.82 19.93 27.06
C ILE A 271 -10.13 21.13 26.39
N SER A 272 -8.91 20.94 25.86
CA SER A 272 -8.19 22.02 25.17
C SER A 272 -8.91 22.50 23.91
N THR A 273 -9.53 21.58 23.18
CA THR A 273 -10.29 21.92 21.96
C THR A 273 -11.54 22.72 22.30
N PHE A 274 -12.34 22.25 23.26
CA PHE A 274 -13.56 22.96 23.70
C PHE A 274 -13.20 24.31 24.35
N SER A 275 -12.17 24.34 25.19
CA SER A 275 -11.71 25.60 25.78
C SER A 275 -11.26 26.61 24.71
N SER A 276 -10.67 26.15 23.62
CA SER A 276 -10.23 27.02 22.52
C SER A 276 -11.40 27.75 21.82
N PHE A 277 -12.63 27.24 21.91
CA PHE A 277 -13.81 27.92 21.39
C PHE A 277 -14.28 29.08 22.25
N CYS A 278 -13.85 29.11 23.50
CA CYS A 278 -14.17 30.18 24.44
C CYS A 278 -13.24 31.41 24.30
N PHE A 279 -12.11 31.27 23.58
CA PHE A 279 -11.18 32.37 23.35
C PHE A 279 -11.61 33.22 22.16
N GLU A 280 -11.38 34.55 22.28
CA GLU A 280 -11.63 35.50 21.20
C GLU A 280 -10.75 35.19 19.99
N ARG A 281 -11.20 35.60 18.79
CA ARG A 281 -10.60 35.23 17.49
C ARG A 281 -9.14 35.65 17.30
N GLU A 282 -8.62 36.52 18.15
CA GLU A 282 -7.27 37.08 18.08
C GLU A 282 -6.19 36.15 18.68
N VAL A 283 -6.60 35.14 19.45
CA VAL A 283 -5.65 34.17 20.00
C VAL A 283 -5.31 33.14 18.92
N ILE A 284 -4.14 33.30 18.32
CA ILE A 284 -3.62 32.34 17.33
C ILE A 284 -3.30 31.02 18.02
N THR A 285 -4.24 30.10 18.05
CA THR A 285 -3.99 28.72 18.48
C THR A 285 -3.22 27.98 17.39
N ARG A 286 -2.01 27.62 17.67
CA ARG A 286 -1.03 27.06 16.77
C ARG A 286 -1.39 25.65 16.31
N ARG A 287 -2.01 25.50 15.15
CA ARG A 287 -1.84 24.32 14.28
C ARG A 287 -1.41 24.79 12.89
N LYS A 288 -0.24 25.41 12.80
CA LYS A 288 0.46 25.51 11.51
C LYS A 288 0.98 24.10 11.17
N ARG A 289 0.25 23.36 10.37
CA ARG A 289 0.88 22.36 9.53
C ARG A 289 1.58 23.13 8.42
N SER A 290 2.90 23.01 8.31
CA SER A 290 3.58 23.35 7.06
C SER A 290 2.88 22.55 5.94
N ALA A 291 2.49 23.21 4.87
CA ALA A 291 1.93 22.56 3.69
C ALA A 291 2.92 21.45 3.26
N ARG A 292 2.41 20.25 2.97
CA ARG A 292 3.28 19.09 2.66
C ARG A 292 4.10 19.27 1.37
N ASN A 293 3.68 20.19 0.53
CA ASN A 293 4.27 20.48 -0.78
C ASN A 293 4.92 21.85 -0.83
N ASP A 294 5.12 22.55 0.29
CA ASP A 294 5.94 23.73 0.31
C ASP A 294 7.40 23.36 -0.01
N ASP A 295 7.78 23.62 -1.23
CA ASP A 295 9.18 23.88 -1.54
C ASP A 295 9.56 25.15 -0.74
N ILE A 296 10.58 25.05 0.10
CA ILE A 296 11.16 26.19 0.83
C ILE A 296 11.87 27.09 -0.21
N GLY A 297 11.13 27.66 -1.11
CA GLY A 297 11.65 28.47 -2.21
C GLY A 297 10.56 29.33 -2.79
N GLU A 298 10.63 30.59 -2.41
CA GLU A 298 9.93 31.74 -3.03
C GLU A 298 8.40 31.68 -3.14
N ASP A 299 7.78 32.60 -2.42
CA ASP A 299 6.39 33.06 -2.56
C ASP A 299 6.03 33.49 -4.00
N LEU A 300 6.00 32.56 -4.93
CA LEU A 300 5.60 32.80 -6.32
C LEU A 300 4.11 33.19 -6.45
N TYR A 301 3.34 33.14 -5.38
CA TYR A 301 1.89 33.38 -5.38
C TYR A 301 1.43 34.60 -4.55
N LYS A 302 2.35 35.43 -4.08
CA LYS A 302 1.96 36.59 -3.25
C LYS A 302 1.04 37.60 -3.93
N ASN A 303 0.93 37.58 -5.25
CA ASN A 303 0.16 38.58 -6.03
C ASN A 303 -0.97 38.01 -6.89
N VAL A 304 -1.32 36.73 -6.73
CA VAL A 304 -2.47 36.15 -7.46
C VAL A 304 -3.68 36.20 -6.55
N VAL A 305 -4.69 36.98 -6.94
CA VAL A 305 -6.01 36.93 -6.29
C VAL A 305 -6.61 35.58 -6.59
N SER A 306 -6.44 34.64 -5.69
CA SER A 306 -6.98 33.29 -5.78
C SER A 306 -8.04 33.11 -4.70
N ILE A 307 -9.13 32.44 -5.03
CA ILE A 307 -10.12 31.96 -4.06
C ILE A 307 -9.51 31.09 -2.96
N PHE A 308 -8.31 30.55 -3.21
CA PHE A 308 -7.54 29.73 -2.25
C PHE A 308 -6.68 30.55 -1.29
N ASN A 309 -6.54 31.85 -1.47
CA ASN A 309 -5.81 32.74 -0.55
C ASN A 309 -6.61 33.10 0.70
N TYR A 310 -7.87 32.72 0.78
CA TYR A 310 -8.62 32.82 2.01
C TYR A 310 -8.26 31.65 2.93
N PRO A 311 -7.86 31.91 4.18
CA PRO A 311 -7.67 30.83 5.16
C PRO A 311 -9.01 30.09 5.24
N GLY A 312 -8.99 28.83 4.74
CA GLY A 312 -10.17 27.98 4.77
C GLY A 312 -10.64 27.84 6.21
N ARG A 313 -11.72 28.50 6.54
CA ARG A 313 -12.41 28.29 7.82
C ARG A 313 -12.98 26.88 7.79
N GLY A 314 -12.38 25.99 8.55
CA GLY A 314 -13.06 24.78 8.99
C GLY A 314 -14.27 25.19 9.85
N LYS A 315 -15.35 25.57 9.21
CA LYS A 315 -16.63 25.77 9.90
C LYS A 315 -17.26 24.40 10.10
N GLY A 316 -17.18 23.90 11.30
CA GLY A 316 -18.27 23.12 11.84
C GLY A 316 -19.44 24.10 11.99
N VAL A 317 -20.41 24.06 11.08
CA VAL A 317 -21.68 24.73 11.27
C VAL A 317 -22.46 23.88 12.27
N ALA A 318 -22.55 24.33 13.51
CA ALA A 318 -23.63 23.88 14.37
C ALA A 318 -24.92 24.40 13.72
N THR A 319 -25.69 23.52 13.11
CA THR A 319 -27.06 23.79 12.75
C THR A 319 -27.87 23.65 14.04
N ASN A 320 -28.55 24.74 14.42
CA ASN A 320 -29.59 24.72 15.42
C ASN A 320 -30.70 23.75 15.03
#